data_b7e927a9a5c76b3aea460eb35d639384
#
_entry.id   b7e927a9a5c76b3aea460eb35d639384
#
_cell.length_a   1.000
_cell.length_b   1.000
_cell.length_c   1.000
_cell.angle_alpha   90.00
_cell.angle_beta   90.00
_cell.angle_gamma   90.00
#
_symmetry.space_group_name_H-M   'P 1'
#
loop_
_entity.id
_entity.type
_entity.pdbx_description
1 polymer ?
#
loop_
_entity_poly.entity_id
_entity_poly.type
_entity_poly.pdbx_seq_one_letter_code
_entity_poly.pdbx_strand_id
1 'polypeptide(L)'
;EAIKQSCDIYFYEVARRLGVDRLAETANKFGLGNKVFDIFDEEKTGLVPTTKWKIKNIGRGWVLGETLLAGIGQGYFQVTPIQLCLMTAQLANGGYKIKPKLIYSEEVLQSTTNDQREKFKQLYRNQENIKFVLDAQFGATNEPMGTSYRSRHIKSKYIFAGKTGTSQIRTLSEEERKLKLKQKDLPYKRRDHALF
;
A
#
# COMPACT_ATOMS: atom_id res chain seq x y z
N GLU A 1 0.12 12.76 -12.72
CA GLU A 1 1.03 12.02 -13.60
C GLU A 1 1.95 11.04 -12.83
N ALA A 2 2.62 11.45 -11.72
CA ALA A 2 3.61 10.62 -11.03
C ALA A 2 3.04 9.28 -10.52
N ILE A 3 1.84 9.26 -9.95
CA ILE A 3 1.14 8.03 -9.54
C ILE A 3 0.76 7.20 -10.76
N LYS A 4 0.18 7.82 -11.78
CA LYS A 4 -0.28 7.19 -13.01
C LYS A 4 0.84 6.42 -13.72
N GLN A 5 2.03 7.02 -13.80
CA GLN A 5 3.18 6.46 -14.50
C GLN A 5 4.17 5.73 -13.58
N SER A 6 3.88 5.58 -12.28
CA SER A 6 4.79 4.99 -11.28
C SER A 6 6.19 5.63 -11.31
N CYS A 7 6.26 6.94 -11.17
CA CYS A 7 7.53 7.67 -11.25
C CYS A 7 8.30 7.57 -9.91
N ASP A 8 9.22 6.64 -9.79
CA ASP A 8 10.01 6.41 -8.57
C ASP A 8 10.80 7.67 -8.16
N ILE A 9 11.38 8.40 -9.13
CA ILE A 9 12.18 9.61 -8.85
C ILE A 9 11.33 10.67 -8.14
N TYR A 10 10.08 10.85 -8.56
CA TYR A 10 9.16 11.76 -7.89
C TYR A 10 8.90 11.33 -6.43
N PHE A 11 8.65 10.04 -6.20
CA PHE A 11 8.39 9.52 -4.86
C PHE A 11 9.64 9.49 -3.98
N TYR A 12 10.83 9.33 -4.54
CA TYR A 12 12.08 9.53 -3.80
C TYR A 12 12.17 10.96 -3.25
N GLU A 13 11.86 11.96 -4.07
CA GLU A 13 11.90 13.36 -3.63
C GLU A 13 10.80 13.67 -2.61
N VAL A 14 9.60 13.15 -2.79
CA VAL A 14 8.51 13.25 -1.80
C VAL A 14 8.94 12.63 -0.47
N ALA A 15 9.47 11.42 -0.48
CA ALA A 15 9.94 10.73 0.72
C ALA A 15 11.08 11.48 1.40
N ARG A 16 12.02 12.00 0.62
CA ARG A 16 13.14 12.82 1.15
C ARG A 16 12.64 14.03 1.92
N ARG A 17 11.61 14.71 1.43
CA ARG A 17 10.98 15.88 2.10
C ARG A 17 10.15 15.52 3.32
N LEU A 18 9.46 14.39 3.27
CA LEU A 18 8.57 13.96 4.36
C LEU A 18 9.32 13.31 5.52
N GLY A 19 10.32 12.51 5.21
CA GLY A 19 10.96 11.60 6.16
C GLY A 19 10.11 10.35 6.45
N VAL A 20 10.78 9.30 6.90
CA VAL A 20 10.14 7.99 7.13
C VAL A 20 9.06 8.02 8.22
N ASP A 21 9.24 8.80 9.27
CA ASP A 21 8.30 8.82 10.39
C ASP A 21 6.92 9.37 9.99
N ARG A 22 6.85 10.38 9.11
CA ARG A 22 5.57 10.88 8.55
C ARG A 22 4.94 9.90 7.57
N LEU A 23 5.76 9.18 6.78
CA LEU A 23 5.27 8.09 5.93
C LEU A 23 4.65 6.99 6.79
N ALA A 24 5.35 6.58 7.86
CA ALA A 24 4.88 5.58 8.80
C ALA A 24 3.58 6.00 9.51
N GLU A 25 3.47 7.26 9.95
CA GLU A 25 2.23 7.78 10.54
C GLU A 25 1.05 7.63 9.59
N THR A 26 1.22 8.00 8.32
CA THR A 26 0.16 7.89 7.32
C THR A 26 -0.17 6.43 7.01
N ALA A 27 0.83 5.58 6.83
CA ALA A 27 0.66 4.15 6.59
C ALA A 27 -0.15 3.48 7.73
N ASN A 28 0.20 3.78 8.99
CA ASN A 28 -0.52 3.27 10.16
C ASN A 28 -1.98 3.76 10.21
N LYS A 29 -2.27 5.02 9.84
CA LYS A 29 -3.64 5.54 9.76
C LYS A 29 -4.50 4.73 8.78
N PHE A 30 -3.91 4.30 7.67
CA PHE A 30 -4.59 3.47 6.67
C PHE A 30 -4.58 1.97 6.97
N GLY A 31 -4.08 1.57 8.15
CA GLY A 31 -4.16 0.20 8.66
C GLY A 31 -2.91 -0.67 8.41
N LEU A 32 -1.88 -0.15 7.74
CA LEU A 32 -0.63 -0.88 7.57
C LEU A 32 0.11 -0.98 8.92
N GLY A 33 0.80 -2.09 9.16
CA GLY A 33 1.54 -2.30 10.41
C GLY A 33 0.68 -2.66 11.62
N ASN A 34 -0.62 -2.92 11.43
CA ASN A 34 -1.57 -3.27 12.49
C ASN A 34 -2.31 -4.56 12.14
N LYS A 35 -2.85 -5.26 13.14
CA LYS A 35 -3.84 -6.32 12.89
C LYS A 35 -5.08 -5.72 12.25
N VAL A 36 -5.67 -6.41 11.29
CA VAL A 36 -6.92 -6.03 10.61
C VAL A 36 -8.14 -6.56 11.38
N PHE A 37 -7.98 -7.77 11.95
CA PHE A 37 -8.99 -8.44 12.74
C PHE A 37 -8.48 -8.66 14.17
N ASP A 38 -9.23 -8.21 15.16
CA ASP A 38 -8.84 -8.37 16.58
C ASP A 38 -9.08 -9.81 17.10
N ILE A 39 -9.66 -10.70 16.27
CA ILE A 39 -10.10 -12.05 16.68
C ILE A 39 -9.05 -13.14 16.44
N PHE A 40 -7.96 -12.85 15.75
CA PHE A 40 -6.90 -13.82 15.44
C PHE A 40 -5.59 -13.44 16.12
N ASP A 41 -5.13 -14.25 17.04
CA ASP A 41 -3.84 -14.02 17.71
C ASP A 41 -2.65 -14.19 16.76
N GLU A 42 -2.75 -15.08 15.78
CA GLU A 42 -1.72 -15.39 14.81
C GLU A 42 -1.64 -14.38 13.64
N GLU A 43 -2.55 -13.41 13.57
CA GLU A 43 -2.52 -12.43 12.50
C GLU A 43 -1.22 -11.62 12.53
N LYS A 44 -0.53 -11.59 11.40
CA LYS A 44 0.72 -10.85 11.25
C LYS A 44 0.44 -9.36 11.05
N THR A 45 1.10 -8.55 11.85
CA THR A 45 1.00 -7.08 11.75
C THR A 45 1.82 -6.49 10.61
N GLY A 46 2.71 -7.28 9.99
CA GLY A 46 3.71 -6.70 9.10
C GLY A 46 4.67 -5.76 9.84
N LEU A 47 5.28 -4.85 9.11
CA LEU A 47 6.21 -3.86 9.65
C LEU A 47 6.08 -2.54 8.90
N VAL A 48 5.77 -1.47 9.62
CA VAL A 48 5.89 -0.09 9.16
C VAL A 48 7.06 0.53 9.91
N PRO A 49 8.23 0.68 9.26
CA PRO A 49 9.45 1.08 9.94
C PRO A 49 9.43 2.56 10.34
N THR A 50 10.07 2.86 11.47
CA THR A 50 10.32 4.23 11.95
C THR A 50 11.79 4.38 12.34
N THR A 51 12.24 5.62 12.51
CA THR A 51 13.58 5.91 13.02
C THR A 51 13.81 5.25 14.39
N LYS A 52 12.81 5.32 15.27
CA LYS A 52 12.85 4.69 16.61
C LYS A 52 12.89 3.16 16.52
N TRP A 53 12.08 2.57 15.64
CA TRP A 53 12.08 1.14 15.43
C TRP A 53 13.47 0.64 15.01
N LYS A 54 14.12 1.33 14.08
CA LYS A 54 15.44 0.91 13.58
C LYS A 54 16.51 0.96 14.67
N ILE A 55 16.56 2.03 15.44
CA ILE A 55 17.50 2.14 16.57
C ILE A 55 17.28 0.99 17.55
N LYS A 56 16.02 0.71 17.92
CA LYS A 56 15.67 -0.32 18.90
C LYS A 56 16.01 -1.75 18.43
N ASN A 57 15.75 -2.07 17.14
CA ASN A 57 15.80 -3.43 16.65
C ASN A 57 17.10 -3.77 15.88
N ILE A 58 17.77 -2.75 15.32
CA ILE A 58 18.98 -2.93 14.49
C ILE A 58 20.21 -2.30 15.15
N GLY A 59 20.01 -1.38 16.11
CA GLY A 59 21.10 -0.70 16.82
C GLY A 59 21.81 0.37 15.98
N ARG A 60 21.21 0.79 14.83
CA ARG A 60 21.81 1.78 13.92
C ARG A 60 20.80 2.89 13.60
N GLY A 61 21.31 4.10 13.38
CA GLY A 61 20.50 5.24 12.94
C GLY A 61 19.90 5.02 11.54
N TRP A 62 18.83 5.75 11.27
CA TRP A 62 18.20 5.78 9.95
C TRP A 62 19.03 6.54 8.95
N VAL A 63 19.13 6.08 7.70
CA VAL A 63 19.87 6.75 6.62
C VAL A 63 18.95 7.16 5.48
N LEU A 64 19.37 8.17 4.73
CA LEU A 64 18.55 8.74 3.64
C LEU A 64 18.15 7.71 2.58
N GLY A 65 19.06 6.81 2.20
CA GLY A 65 18.75 5.77 1.21
C GLY A 65 17.58 4.88 1.61
N GLU A 66 17.41 4.60 2.90
CA GLU A 66 16.26 3.84 3.41
C GLU A 66 14.95 4.63 3.33
N THR A 67 15.02 5.96 3.52
CA THR A 67 13.86 6.84 3.32
C THR A 67 13.40 6.81 1.85
N LEU A 68 14.34 6.85 0.91
CA LEU A 68 14.02 6.80 -0.52
C LEU A 68 13.34 5.47 -0.87
N LEU A 69 13.89 4.35 -0.42
CA LEU A 69 13.29 3.04 -0.60
C LEU A 69 11.89 2.95 0.05
N ALA A 70 11.75 3.47 1.26
CA ALA A 70 10.44 3.52 1.94
C ALA A 70 9.39 4.31 1.12
N GLY A 71 9.80 5.34 0.40
CA GLY A 71 8.94 6.17 -0.45
C GLY A 71 8.27 5.42 -1.60
N ILE A 72 8.83 4.30 -2.01
CA ILE A 72 8.26 3.40 -3.03
C ILE A 72 7.78 2.07 -2.46
N GLY A 73 7.63 1.99 -1.13
CA GLY A 73 7.14 0.79 -0.45
C GLY A 73 8.16 -0.35 -0.37
N GLN A 74 9.45 -0.06 -0.52
CA GLN A 74 10.54 -1.02 -0.46
C GLN A 74 11.33 -0.90 0.86
N GLY A 75 12.40 -1.70 1.01
CA GLY A 75 13.25 -1.69 2.19
C GLY A 75 12.65 -2.51 3.34
N TYR A 76 12.45 -1.90 4.50
CA TYR A 76 11.93 -2.60 5.69
C TYR A 76 10.41 -2.73 5.74
N PHE A 77 9.66 -2.10 4.82
CA PHE A 77 8.21 -2.22 4.79
C PHE A 77 7.78 -3.67 4.53
N GLN A 78 6.92 -4.18 5.42
CA GLN A 78 6.28 -5.49 5.26
C GLN A 78 4.79 -5.33 5.53
N VAL A 79 3.96 -5.74 4.58
CA VAL A 79 2.51 -5.63 4.69
C VAL A 79 1.85 -6.94 4.30
N THR A 80 0.71 -7.22 4.90
CA THR A 80 -0.08 -8.38 4.52
C THR A 80 -1.04 -8.02 3.38
N PRO A 81 -1.45 -8.98 2.52
CA PRO A 81 -2.43 -8.72 1.47
C PRO A 81 -3.74 -8.13 2.00
N ILE A 82 -4.18 -8.57 3.19
CA ILE A 82 -5.42 -8.05 3.80
C ILE A 82 -5.28 -6.58 4.23
N GLN A 83 -4.09 -6.16 4.68
CA GLN A 83 -3.82 -4.76 4.97
C GLN A 83 -3.87 -3.89 3.71
N LEU A 84 -3.35 -4.38 2.59
CA LEU A 84 -3.45 -3.68 1.30
C LEU A 84 -4.91 -3.59 0.84
N CYS A 85 -5.68 -4.67 1.00
CA CYS A 85 -7.11 -4.67 0.70
C CYS A 85 -7.86 -3.64 1.56
N LEU A 86 -7.60 -3.59 2.87
CA LEU A 86 -8.20 -2.61 3.78
C LEU A 86 -7.83 -1.18 3.39
N MET A 87 -6.55 -0.92 3.13
CA MET A 87 -6.08 0.39 2.69
C MET A 87 -6.78 0.85 1.41
N THR A 88 -6.86 -0.05 0.42
CA THR A 88 -7.53 0.23 -0.87
C THR A 88 -9.03 0.50 -0.68
N ALA A 89 -9.71 -0.30 0.13
CA ALA A 89 -11.11 -0.10 0.46
C ALA A 89 -11.36 1.25 1.17
N GLN A 90 -10.45 1.65 2.07
CA GLN A 90 -10.52 2.93 2.76
C GLN A 90 -10.25 4.12 1.81
N LEU A 91 -9.40 3.97 0.81
CA LEU A 91 -9.25 4.98 -0.24
C LEU A 91 -10.51 5.06 -1.10
N ALA A 92 -11.04 3.92 -1.53
CA ALA A 92 -12.20 3.83 -2.42
C ALA A 92 -13.48 4.39 -1.80
N ASN A 93 -13.66 4.28 -0.48
CA ASN A 93 -14.82 4.84 0.21
C ASN A 93 -14.71 6.35 0.53
N GLY A 94 -13.68 7.03 0.02
CA GLY A 94 -13.45 8.45 0.24
C GLY A 94 -12.54 8.78 1.44
N GLY A 95 -11.77 7.81 1.93
CA GLY A 95 -10.78 8.03 3.00
C GLY A 95 -11.33 7.90 4.41
N TYR A 96 -12.41 7.16 4.59
CA TYR A 96 -12.98 6.87 5.92
C TYR A 96 -12.50 5.51 6.43
N LYS A 97 -12.30 5.42 7.75
CA LYS A 97 -11.89 4.19 8.42
C LYS A 97 -12.97 3.10 8.26
N ILE A 98 -12.55 1.91 7.85
CA ILE A 98 -13.39 0.70 7.78
C ILE A 98 -12.96 -0.24 8.91
N LYS A 99 -13.94 -0.87 9.54
CA LYS A 99 -13.74 -2.03 10.42
C LYS A 99 -14.27 -3.27 9.71
N PRO A 100 -13.43 -4.07 9.05
CA PRO A 100 -13.89 -5.24 8.31
C PRO A 100 -14.43 -6.31 9.25
N LYS A 101 -15.39 -7.10 8.76
CA LYS A 101 -15.98 -8.23 9.47
C LYS A 101 -15.80 -9.49 8.63
N LEU A 102 -15.45 -10.61 9.26
CA LEU A 102 -15.26 -11.90 8.60
C LEU A 102 -16.51 -12.76 8.65
N ILE A 103 -17.31 -12.60 9.70
CA ILE A 103 -18.51 -13.39 9.91
C ILE A 103 -19.73 -12.53 9.55
N TYR A 104 -20.54 -13.04 8.66
CA TYR A 104 -21.85 -12.48 8.34
C TYR A 104 -22.89 -13.16 9.21
N SER A 105 -23.63 -12.39 10.02
CA SER A 105 -24.81 -12.84 10.72
C SER A 105 -25.91 -11.77 10.63
N GLU A 106 -27.16 -12.16 10.69
CA GLU A 106 -28.30 -11.23 10.68
C GLU A 106 -28.25 -10.25 11.86
N GLU A 107 -27.80 -10.70 13.03
CA GLU A 107 -27.57 -9.85 14.21
C GLU A 107 -26.54 -8.78 13.95
N VAL A 108 -25.47 -9.11 13.22
CA VAL A 108 -24.42 -8.15 12.79
C VAL A 108 -25.00 -7.12 11.82
N LEU A 109 -25.93 -7.53 10.94
CA LEU A 109 -26.61 -6.62 10.03
C LEU A 109 -27.50 -5.63 10.78
N GLN A 110 -28.31 -6.12 11.73
CA GLN A 110 -29.20 -5.28 12.55
C GLN A 110 -28.41 -4.32 13.46
N SER A 111 -27.33 -4.77 14.07
CA SER A 111 -26.44 -3.89 14.83
C SER A 111 -25.79 -2.82 13.96
N THR A 112 -25.46 -3.15 12.70
CA THR A 112 -24.86 -2.20 11.77
C THR A 112 -25.87 -1.14 11.30
N THR A 113 -27.14 -1.50 11.13
CA THR A 113 -28.20 -0.55 10.73
C THR A 113 -28.55 0.43 11.87
N ASN A 114 -28.45 0.02 13.12
CA ASN A 114 -28.69 0.89 14.28
C ASN A 114 -27.49 1.79 14.61
N ASP A 115 -26.27 1.35 14.27
CA ASP A 115 -25.00 2.06 14.57
C ASP A 115 -24.48 2.86 13.37
N GLN A 116 -25.30 3.02 12.32
CA GLN A 116 -24.96 3.73 11.08
C GLN A 116 -24.63 5.23 11.26
N ARG A 117 -24.60 5.73 12.49
CA ARG A 117 -24.33 7.14 12.78
C ARG A 117 -23.01 7.39 13.50
N GLU A 118 -22.25 6.39 13.87
CA GLU A 118 -20.84 6.64 14.15
C GLU A 118 -20.19 7.11 12.84
N LYS A 119 -20.00 8.40 12.75
CA LYS A 119 -19.26 9.02 11.65
C LYS A 119 -17.93 8.30 11.56
N PHE A 120 -17.74 7.47 10.54
CA PHE A 120 -16.48 6.80 10.30
C PHE A 120 -15.35 7.82 10.40
N LYS A 121 -14.32 7.50 11.15
CA LYS A 121 -13.20 8.40 11.39
C LYS A 121 -12.51 8.73 10.06
N GLN A 122 -12.36 9.99 9.75
CA GLN A 122 -11.61 10.47 8.62
C GLN A 122 -10.11 10.15 8.79
N LEU A 123 -9.49 9.59 7.73
CA LEU A 123 -8.08 9.22 7.70
C LEU A 123 -7.22 10.30 7.03
N TYR A 124 -7.84 11.28 6.42
CA TYR A 124 -7.21 12.35 5.65
C TYR A 124 -7.32 13.71 6.37
N ARG A 125 -6.46 14.64 5.97
CA ARG A 125 -6.54 16.05 6.40
C ARG A 125 -7.40 16.89 5.44
N ASN A 126 -7.30 16.59 4.12
CA ASN A 126 -8.06 17.24 3.07
C ASN A 126 -8.63 16.18 2.13
N GLN A 127 -9.94 16.22 1.88
CA GLN A 127 -10.65 15.26 1.02
C GLN A 127 -10.19 15.35 -0.44
N GLU A 128 -9.77 16.51 -0.90
CA GLU A 128 -9.24 16.68 -2.25
C GLU A 128 -8.03 15.80 -2.52
N ASN A 129 -7.21 15.53 -1.48
CA ASN A 129 -6.06 14.61 -1.62
C ASN A 129 -6.50 13.18 -1.92
N ILE A 130 -7.60 12.71 -1.31
CA ILE A 130 -8.16 11.38 -1.59
C ILE A 130 -8.69 11.34 -3.01
N LYS A 131 -9.46 12.35 -3.44
CA LYS A 131 -9.94 12.46 -4.81
C LYS A 131 -8.78 12.46 -5.82
N PHE A 132 -7.74 13.25 -5.55
CA PHE A 132 -6.54 13.29 -6.39
C PHE A 132 -5.87 11.92 -6.54
N VAL A 133 -5.77 11.14 -5.46
CA VAL A 133 -5.22 9.78 -5.50
C VAL A 133 -6.10 8.85 -6.32
N LEU A 134 -7.43 8.90 -6.13
CA LEU A 134 -8.40 8.09 -6.87
C LEU A 134 -8.38 8.41 -8.37
N ASP A 135 -8.35 9.70 -8.73
CA ASP A 135 -8.25 10.15 -10.12
C ASP A 135 -6.94 9.66 -10.77
N ALA A 136 -5.84 9.68 -10.00
CA ALA A 136 -4.56 9.17 -10.48
C ALA A 136 -4.55 7.64 -10.66
N GLN A 137 -5.23 6.89 -9.80
CA GLN A 137 -5.43 5.44 -9.95
C GLN A 137 -6.32 5.13 -11.16
N PHE A 138 -7.36 5.92 -11.39
CA PHE A 138 -8.17 5.82 -12.61
C PHE A 138 -7.31 6.04 -13.86
N GLY A 139 -6.50 7.10 -13.87
CA GLY A 139 -5.57 7.38 -14.96
C GLY A 139 -4.53 6.28 -15.20
N ALA A 140 -4.03 5.64 -14.12
CA ALA A 140 -3.07 4.54 -14.23
C ALA A 140 -3.63 3.34 -15.00
N THR A 141 -4.95 3.13 -14.95
CA THR A 141 -5.62 2.02 -15.63
C THR A 141 -6.26 2.44 -16.96
N ASN A 142 -6.86 3.64 -17.04
CA ASN A 142 -7.77 3.97 -18.14
C ASN A 142 -7.20 5.00 -19.14
N GLU A 143 -6.11 5.68 -18.82
CA GLU A 143 -5.54 6.70 -19.69
C GLU A 143 -4.24 6.24 -20.36
N PRO A 144 -3.90 6.78 -21.54
CA PRO A 144 -2.61 6.58 -22.17
C PRO A 144 -1.46 6.90 -21.21
N MET A 145 -0.35 6.18 -21.34
CA MET A 145 0.82 6.25 -20.44
C MET A 145 0.59 5.71 -19.01
N GLY A 146 -0.63 5.30 -18.66
CA GLY A 146 -0.90 4.59 -17.41
C GLY A 146 -0.25 3.21 -17.38
N THR A 147 0.31 2.83 -16.21
CA THR A 147 1.08 1.57 -16.08
C THR A 147 0.26 0.31 -16.36
N SER A 148 -1.07 0.37 -16.19
CA SER A 148 -2.02 -0.73 -16.42
C SER A 148 -2.93 -0.48 -17.64
N TYR A 149 -2.68 0.55 -18.44
CA TYR A 149 -3.54 0.94 -19.57
C TYR A 149 -3.81 -0.21 -20.55
N ARG A 150 -2.81 -1.05 -20.82
CA ARG A 150 -2.94 -2.19 -21.73
C ARG A 150 -3.86 -3.30 -21.20
N SER A 151 -4.02 -3.38 -19.89
CA SER A 151 -4.87 -4.37 -19.19
C SER A 151 -6.27 -3.85 -18.85
N ARG A 152 -6.62 -2.62 -19.28
CA ARG A 152 -7.93 -2.04 -19.01
C ARG A 152 -9.06 -2.82 -19.67
N HIS A 153 -10.23 -2.78 -19.04
CA HIS A 153 -11.44 -3.31 -19.66
C HIS A 153 -12.08 -2.26 -20.58
N ILE A 154 -12.42 -2.66 -21.81
CA ILE A 154 -12.95 -1.73 -22.84
C ILE A 154 -14.45 -1.42 -22.62
N LYS A 155 -15.21 -2.38 -22.08
CA LYS A 155 -16.65 -2.18 -21.84
C LYS A 155 -16.84 -1.29 -20.61
N SER A 156 -17.59 -0.21 -20.77
CA SER A 156 -17.84 0.80 -19.72
C SER A 156 -18.38 0.22 -18.40
N LYS A 157 -19.15 -0.88 -18.46
CA LYS A 157 -19.69 -1.56 -17.30
C LYS A 157 -18.63 -2.14 -16.35
N TYR A 158 -17.40 -2.39 -16.84
CA TYR A 158 -16.34 -3.04 -16.09
C TYR A 158 -15.09 -2.16 -15.93
N ILE A 159 -15.26 -0.85 -16.06
CA ILE A 159 -14.16 0.09 -15.80
C ILE A 159 -13.78 0.00 -14.33
N PHE A 160 -12.49 -0.09 -14.06
CA PHE A 160 -11.91 -0.12 -12.72
C PHE A 160 -10.72 0.81 -12.63
N ALA A 161 -10.38 1.18 -11.41
CA ALA A 161 -9.19 1.97 -11.09
C ALA A 161 -8.27 1.16 -10.18
N GLY A 162 -6.97 1.36 -10.31
CA GLY A 162 -6.01 0.66 -9.48
C GLY A 162 -4.59 1.13 -9.70
N LYS A 163 -3.67 0.46 -9.01
CA LYS A 163 -2.25 0.76 -9.09
C LYS A 163 -1.44 -0.53 -9.04
N THR A 164 -0.53 -0.68 -9.97
CA THR A 164 0.46 -1.77 -9.95
C THR A 164 1.40 -1.64 -8.78
N GLY A 165 1.81 -2.76 -8.22
CA GLY A 165 2.83 -2.87 -7.19
C GLY A 165 3.73 -4.07 -7.40
N THR A 166 4.94 -4.01 -6.86
CA THR A 166 5.88 -5.14 -6.85
C THR A 166 6.40 -5.33 -5.45
N SER A 167 6.20 -6.52 -4.90
CA SER A 167 6.75 -6.91 -3.61
C SER A 167 8.01 -7.71 -3.80
N GLN A 168 9.15 -7.15 -3.42
CA GLN A 168 10.42 -7.87 -3.41
C GLN A 168 10.44 -8.89 -2.28
N ILE A 169 10.77 -10.14 -2.61
CA ILE A 169 10.87 -11.21 -1.63
C ILE A 169 12.30 -11.48 -1.16
N ARG A 170 13.29 -10.89 -1.81
CA ARG A 170 14.70 -11.07 -1.49
C ARG A 170 15.56 -9.90 -1.93
N THR A 171 16.71 -9.76 -1.27
CA THR A 171 17.76 -8.86 -1.73
C THR A 171 18.58 -9.54 -2.83
N LEU A 172 18.84 -8.81 -3.92
CA LEU A 172 19.74 -9.27 -4.98
C LEU A 172 21.19 -9.15 -4.54
N SER A 173 21.99 -10.21 -4.71
CA SER A 173 23.44 -10.13 -4.52
C SER A 173 24.08 -9.24 -5.62
N GLU A 174 25.34 -8.80 -5.39
CA GLU A 174 26.06 -8.05 -6.40
C GLU A 174 26.28 -8.85 -7.69
N GLU A 175 26.52 -10.15 -7.57
CA GLU A 175 26.68 -11.06 -8.71
C GLU A 175 25.39 -11.18 -9.52
N GLU A 176 24.24 -11.36 -8.84
CA GLU A 176 22.93 -11.43 -9.49
C GLU A 176 22.58 -10.11 -10.23
N ARG A 177 22.96 -8.96 -9.67
CA ARG A 177 22.80 -7.65 -10.34
C ARG A 177 23.67 -7.55 -11.59
N LYS A 178 24.91 -8.05 -11.55
CA LYS A 178 25.80 -8.07 -12.72
C LYS A 178 25.28 -8.98 -13.82
N LEU A 179 24.70 -10.12 -13.47
CA LEU A 179 24.12 -11.09 -14.40
C LEU A 179 22.81 -10.62 -15.03
N LYS A 180 22.18 -9.53 -14.54
CA LYS A 180 20.91 -8.97 -15.05
C LYS A 180 19.82 -10.03 -15.25
N LEU A 181 19.72 -11.00 -14.35
CA LEU A 181 18.74 -12.08 -14.42
C LEU A 181 17.32 -11.53 -14.50
N LYS A 182 16.53 -12.05 -15.44
CA LYS A 182 15.11 -11.70 -15.55
C LYS A 182 14.31 -12.53 -14.55
N GLN A 183 13.19 -12.01 -14.07
CA GLN A 183 12.30 -12.70 -13.13
C GLN A 183 11.90 -14.10 -13.63
N LYS A 184 11.66 -14.26 -14.94
CA LYS A 184 11.32 -15.56 -15.55
C LYS A 184 12.42 -16.62 -15.43
N ASP A 185 13.68 -16.20 -15.34
CA ASP A 185 14.84 -17.09 -15.26
C ASP A 185 15.10 -17.58 -13.82
N LEU A 186 14.36 -17.04 -12.85
CA LEU A 186 14.44 -17.41 -11.44
C LEU A 186 13.45 -18.54 -11.12
N PRO A 187 13.79 -19.43 -10.15
CA PRO A 187 12.82 -20.36 -9.58
C PRO A 187 11.58 -19.60 -9.06
N TYR A 188 10.39 -20.16 -9.22
CA TYR A 188 9.13 -19.49 -8.87
C TYR A 188 9.13 -18.89 -7.45
N LYS A 189 9.63 -19.64 -6.47
CA LYS A 189 9.73 -19.20 -5.06
C LYS A 189 10.69 -18.02 -4.81
N ARG A 190 11.48 -17.64 -5.81
CA ARG A 190 12.45 -16.52 -5.75
C ARG A 190 12.01 -15.31 -6.58
N ARG A 191 10.86 -15.39 -7.24
CA ARG A 191 10.31 -14.30 -8.05
C ARG A 191 9.57 -13.32 -7.16
N ASP A 192 9.72 -12.03 -7.48
CA ASP A 192 8.95 -10.98 -6.83
C ASP A 192 7.44 -11.16 -7.09
N HIS A 193 6.60 -10.74 -6.15
CA HIS A 193 5.16 -10.77 -6.31
C HIS A 193 4.67 -9.53 -7.07
N ALA A 194 3.93 -9.76 -8.16
CA ALA A 194 3.19 -8.71 -8.83
C ALA A 194 1.84 -8.51 -8.14
N LEU A 195 1.50 -7.27 -7.84
CA LEU A 195 0.28 -6.85 -7.17
C LEU A 195 -0.48 -5.84 -8.03
N PHE A 196 -1.80 -5.81 -7.83
CA PHE A 196 -2.67 -4.78 -8.41
C PHE A 196 -3.74 -4.38 -7.41
#